data_75a7ee0cf4c682c7278aadbadb69106a
#
_entry.id   75a7ee0cf4c682c7278aadbadb69106a
#
_cell.length_a   1.000
_cell.length_b   1.000
_cell.length_c   1.000
_cell.angle_alpha   90.00
_cell.angle_beta   90.00
_cell.angle_gamma   90.00
#
_symmetry.space_group_name_H-M   'P 1'
#
loop_
_entity.id
_entity.type
_entity.pdbx_description
1 polymer ?
#
loop_
_entity_poly.entity_id
_entity_poly.type
_entity_poly.pdbx_seq_one_letter_code
_entity_poly.pdbx_strand_id
1 'polypeptide(L)'
;MTTIKLDIEFSSLGETTESVAKVFAAEVLQRIEYEYPDASVSVGIDIRGFGGLSVNADSVDEQDSIIECVNYIQRDVWENGAWHNAA
;
A
#
# COMPACT_ATOMS: atom_id res chain seq x y z
N MET A 1 -8.77 -12.19 -13.03
CA MET A 1 -8.49 -12.08 -11.59
C MET A 1 -7.62 -10.87 -11.32
N THR A 2 -7.98 -10.06 -10.35
CA THR A 2 -7.25 -8.83 -10.05
C THR A 2 -6.12 -9.11 -9.06
N THR A 3 -4.93 -8.62 -9.36
CA THR A 3 -3.77 -8.74 -8.49
C THR A 3 -3.19 -7.35 -8.24
N ILE A 4 -2.93 -7.04 -6.97
CA ILE A 4 -2.37 -5.76 -6.55
C ILE A 4 -1.12 -6.06 -5.73
N LYS A 5 0.03 -5.56 -6.19
CA LYS A 5 1.28 -5.71 -5.47
C LYS A 5 1.89 -4.33 -5.24
N LEU A 6 2.08 -3.98 -3.97
CA LEU A 6 2.65 -2.71 -3.57
C LEU A 6 3.93 -2.92 -2.77
N ASP A 7 5.01 -2.30 -3.21
CA ASP A 7 6.25 -2.23 -2.45
C ASP A 7 6.46 -0.78 -2.04
N ILE A 8 6.45 -0.54 -0.73
CA ILE A 8 6.56 0.81 -0.17
C ILE A 8 8.04 1.14 0.02
N GLU A 9 8.47 2.26 -0.54
CA GLU A 9 9.84 2.72 -0.38
C GLU A 9 10.08 3.14 1.08
N PHE A 10 10.98 2.44 1.76
CA PHE A 10 11.24 2.70 3.18
C PHE A 10 11.71 4.13 3.43
N SER A 11 12.58 4.64 2.56
CA SER A 11 13.11 5.99 2.72
C SER A 11 12.05 7.10 2.60
N SER A 12 10.93 6.81 1.92
CA SER A 12 9.85 7.79 1.78
C SER A 12 9.06 7.98 3.07
N LEU A 13 9.22 7.08 4.04
CA LEU A 13 8.52 7.14 5.32
C LEU A 13 9.23 8.06 6.33
N GLY A 14 10.35 8.68 5.96
CA GLY A 14 11.07 9.61 6.81
C GLY A 14 11.80 8.90 7.96
N GLU A 15 11.85 9.55 9.11
CA GLU A 15 12.53 9.03 10.29
C GLU A 15 11.66 8.00 11.01
N THR A 16 11.55 6.80 10.45
CA THR A 16 10.77 5.75 11.08
C THR A 16 11.60 4.47 11.19
N THR A 17 11.18 3.57 12.06
CA THR A 17 11.83 2.27 12.21
C THR A 17 11.20 1.27 11.25
N GLU A 18 11.92 0.18 10.99
CA GLU A 18 11.40 -0.91 10.18
C GLU A 18 10.13 -1.50 10.80
N SER A 19 10.08 -1.61 12.13
CA SER A 19 8.89 -2.11 12.82
C SER A 19 7.67 -1.24 12.59
N VAL A 20 7.83 0.08 12.66
CA VAL A 20 6.74 1.03 12.42
C VAL A 20 6.34 1.02 10.94
N ALA A 21 7.33 0.90 10.04
CA ALA A 21 7.05 0.78 8.61
C ALA A 21 6.18 -0.45 8.30
N LYS A 22 6.45 -1.56 8.97
CA LYS A 22 5.64 -2.78 8.79
C LYS A 22 4.21 -2.58 9.29
N VAL A 23 4.01 -1.82 10.36
CA VAL A 23 2.66 -1.48 10.84
C VAL A 23 1.93 -0.63 9.83
N PHE A 24 2.60 0.36 9.24
CA PHE A 24 2.04 1.17 8.16
C PHE A 24 1.62 0.29 6.97
N ALA A 25 2.50 -0.61 6.53
CA ALA A 25 2.21 -1.51 5.42
C ALA A 25 1.02 -2.43 5.73
N ALA A 26 0.92 -2.93 6.95
CA ALA A 26 -0.19 -3.78 7.35
C ALA A 26 -1.52 -3.04 7.32
N GLU A 27 -1.54 -1.78 7.74
CA GLU A 27 -2.76 -0.97 7.69
C GLU A 27 -3.16 -0.68 6.24
N VAL A 28 -2.19 -0.35 5.39
CA VAL A 28 -2.46 -0.16 3.96
C VAL A 28 -3.03 -1.43 3.34
N LEU A 29 -2.45 -2.58 3.66
CA LEU A 29 -2.92 -3.87 3.17
C LEU A 29 -4.39 -4.11 3.56
N GLN A 30 -4.73 -3.89 4.82
CA GLN A 30 -6.10 -4.07 5.29
C GLN A 30 -7.08 -3.17 4.55
N ARG A 31 -6.69 -1.92 4.30
CA ARG A 31 -7.54 -0.97 3.59
C ARG A 31 -7.76 -1.38 2.13
N ILE A 32 -6.71 -1.87 1.47
CA ILE A 32 -6.83 -2.34 0.09
C ILE A 32 -7.70 -3.60 0.03
N GLU A 33 -7.50 -4.53 0.94
CA GLU A 33 -8.30 -5.75 1.00
C GLU A 33 -9.78 -5.46 1.26
N TYR A 34 -10.07 -4.45 2.05
CA TYR A 34 -11.44 -4.03 2.30
C TYR A 34 -12.12 -3.51 1.03
N GLU A 35 -11.39 -2.71 0.23
CA GLU A 35 -11.93 -2.15 -1.00
C GLU A 35 -12.02 -3.19 -2.13
N TYR A 36 -11.11 -4.15 -2.16
CA TYR A 36 -11.02 -5.16 -3.22
C TYR A 36 -10.95 -6.55 -2.61
N PRO A 37 -12.06 -7.03 -1.99
CA PRO A 37 -12.02 -8.30 -1.24
C PRO A 37 -11.76 -9.53 -2.11
N ASP A 38 -12.01 -9.44 -3.42
CA ASP A 38 -11.78 -10.56 -4.34
C ASP A 38 -10.42 -10.50 -5.03
N ALA A 39 -9.64 -9.46 -4.78
CA ALA A 39 -8.33 -9.31 -5.38
C ALA A 39 -7.26 -10.03 -4.54
N SER A 40 -6.19 -10.46 -5.21
CA SER A 40 -4.99 -10.93 -4.53
C SER A 40 -4.12 -9.72 -4.23
N VAL A 41 -3.95 -9.39 -2.95
CA VAL A 41 -3.24 -8.17 -2.53
C VAL A 41 -2.00 -8.52 -1.74
N SER A 42 -0.89 -7.88 -2.08
CA SER A 42 0.38 -8.04 -1.38
C SER A 42 0.99 -6.66 -1.15
N VAL A 43 1.37 -6.37 0.09
CA VAL A 43 2.03 -5.11 0.46
C VAL A 43 3.29 -5.44 1.24
N GLY A 44 4.42 -4.88 0.82
CA GLY A 44 5.69 -5.07 1.49
C GLY A 44 6.45 -3.76 1.62
N ILE A 45 7.56 -3.81 2.34
CA ILE A 45 8.48 -2.69 2.50
C ILE A 45 9.73 -2.99 1.69
N ASP A 46 10.09 -2.06 0.80
CA ASP A 46 11.31 -2.14 0.02
C ASP A 46 12.38 -1.28 0.69
N ILE A 47 13.29 -1.93 1.39
CA ILE A 47 14.31 -1.25 2.20
C ILE A 47 15.40 -0.65 1.32
N ARG A 48 15.70 -1.28 0.19
CA ARG A 48 16.84 -0.90 -0.66
C ARG A 48 16.46 -0.35 -2.02
N GLY A 49 15.19 -0.51 -2.41
CA GLY A 49 14.73 -0.09 -3.72
C GLY A 49 13.94 1.20 -3.67
N PHE A 50 13.31 1.49 -4.77
CA PHE A 50 12.50 2.70 -4.94
C PHE A 50 11.02 2.44 -4.71
N GLY A 51 10.67 1.21 -4.34
CA GLY A 51 9.27 0.83 -4.21
C GLY A 51 8.61 0.64 -5.58
N GLY A 52 7.31 0.48 -5.57
CA GLY A 52 6.55 0.38 -6.80
C GLY A 52 5.17 -0.20 -6.58
N LEU A 53 4.31 0.04 -7.54
CA LEU A 53 2.95 -0.48 -7.54
C LEU A 53 2.72 -1.23 -8.85
N SER A 54 2.30 -2.48 -8.75
CA SER A 54 1.94 -3.30 -9.89
C SER A 54 0.49 -3.74 -9.74
N VAL A 55 -0.33 -3.44 -10.73
CA VAL A 55 -1.75 -3.83 -10.74
C VAL A 55 -2.02 -4.59 -12.02
N ASN A 56 -2.64 -5.75 -11.88
CA ASN A 56 -3.10 -6.55 -13.01
C ASN A 56 -4.62 -6.68 -12.87
N ALA A 57 -5.34 -6.08 -13.79
CA ALA A 57 -6.79 -6.06 -13.81
C ALA A 57 -7.32 -6.45 -15.19
N ASP A 58 -8.63 -6.64 -15.30
CA ASP A 58 -9.25 -7.13 -16.55
C ASP A 58 -9.33 -6.05 -17.64
N SER A 59 -9.21 -4.78 -17.27
CA SER A 59 -9.22 -3.68 -18.22
C SER A 59 -8.27 -2.58 -17.78
N VAL A 60 -7.89 -1.72 -18.72
CA VAL A 60 -7.04 -0.56 -18.45
C VAL A 60 -7.76 0.44 -17.54
N ASP A 61 -9.05 0.65 -17.75
CA ASP A 61 -9.84 1.57 -16.93
C ASP A 61 -9.91 1.08 -15.48
N GLU A 62 -10.10 -0.21 -15.28
CA GLU A 62 -10.11 -0.80 -13.94
C GLU A 62 -8.72 -0.68 -13.29
N GLN A 63 -7.67 -0.96 -14.06
CA GLN A 63 -6.30 -0.82 -13.57
C GLN A 63 -6.03 0.60 -13.09
N ASP A 64 -6.39 1.60 -13.87
CA ASP A 64 -6.19 3.01 -13.51
C ASP A 64 -6.97 3.40 -12.28
N SER A 65 -8.22 2.94 -12.14
CA SER A 65 -9.04 3.18 -10.96
C SER A 65 -8.41 2.59 -9.71
N ILE A 66 -7.86 1.38 -9.82
CA ILE A 66 -7.20 0.72 -8.70
C ILE A 66 -5.94 1.49 -8.29
N ILE A 67 -5.14 1.92 -9.26
CA ILE A 67 -3.92 2.69 -8.98
C ILE A 67 -4.27 3.98 -8.23
N GLU A 68 -5.27 4.71 -8.68
CA GLU A 68 -5.71 5.92 -7.99
C GLU A 68 -6.19 5.63 -6.57
N CYS A 69 -6.97 4.58 -6.40
CA CYS A 69 -7.48 4.18 -5.08
C CYS A 69 -6.36 3.78 -4.14
N VAL A 70 -5.38 2.99 -4.60
CA VAL A 70 -4.24 2.59 -3.78
C VAL A 70 -3.41 3.80 -3.37
N ASN A 71 -3.18 4.73 -4.28
CA ASN A 71 -2.46 5.96 -3.96
C ASN A 71 -3.20 6.81 -2.92
N TYR A 72 -4.53 6.90 -3.03
CA TYR A 72 -5.36 7.58 -2.05
C TYR A 72 -5.27 6.90 -0.68
N ILE A 73 -5.35 5.57 -0.65
CA ILE A 73 -5.26 4.79 0.59
C ILE A 73 -3.91 5.03 1.28
N GLN A 74 -2.82 5.02 0.53
CA GLN A 74 -1.50 5.28 1.11
C GLN A 74 -1.44 6.67 1.75
N ARG A 75 -1.96 7.68 1.07
CA ARG A 75 -1.99 9.04 1.61
C ARG A 75 -2.85 9.13 2.85
N ASP A 76 -4.04 8.54 2.81
CA ASP A 76 -4.98 8.60 3.93
C ASP A 76 -4.42 7.89 5.16
N VAL A 77 -3.83 6.72 4.99
CA VAL A 77 -3.18 6.00 6.09
C VAL A 77 -1.99 6.82 6.63
N TRP A 78 -1.21 7.44 5.74
CA TRP A 78 -0.09 8.27 6.17
C TRP A 78 -0.55 9.44 7.05
N GLU A 79 -1.63 10.12 6.66
CA GLU A 79 -2.09 11.33 7.34
C GLU A 79 -2.97 11.02 8.55
N ASN A 80 -3.82 9.99 8.47
CA ASN A 80 -4.90 9.76 9.43
C ASN A 80 -4.88 8.36 10.05
N GLY A 81 -3.97 7.51 9.64
CA GLY A 81 -3.96 6.12 10.09
C GLY A 81 -3.46 5.94 11.52
N ALA A 82 -3.81 4.80 12.10
CA ALA A 82 -3.43 4.46 13.48
C ALA A 82 -1.96 4.05 13.62
N TRP A 83 -1.25 3.85 12.51
CA TRP A 83 0.15 3.42 12.54
C TRP A 83 1.07 4.40 13.30
N HIS A 84 0.68 5.68 13.39
CA HIS A 84 1.43 6.68 14.15
C HIS A 84 1.54 6.32 15.64
N ASN A 85 0.55 5.59 16.15
CA ASN A 85 0.52 5.21 17.56
C ASN A 85 1.42 4.02 17.89
N ALA A 86 2.00 3.40 16.87
CA ALA A 86 2.92 2.28 17.03
C ALA A 86 4.35 2.72 17.34
N ALA A 87 4.63 3.98 17.21
CA ALA A 87 5.97 4.53 17.45
C ALA A 87 6.30 4.63 18.93
#